data_c9350253784d47fefe4c5319e6488109
#
_entry.id   c9350253784d47fefe4c5319e6488109
#
_cell.length_a   1.000
_cell.length_b   1.000
_cell.length_c   1.000
_cell.angle_alpha   90.00
_cell.angle_beta   90.00
_cell.angle_gamma   90.00
#
_symmetry.space_group_name_H-M   'P 1'
#
loop_
_entity.id
_entity.type
_entity.pdbx_description
1 polymer ?
#
loop_
_entity_poly.entity_id
_entity_poly.type
_entity_poly.pdbx_seq_one_letter_code
_entity_poly.pdbx_strand_id
1 'polypeptide(L)'
;MEANRLGIAALQANDPAAAAAHFGRAIASDPRSGALQRNLASAWRALGEEERELDALAAALAIDRRDLIAWIRKAERHESRAERGAALEAWSAALALAAQLDPVPDPLLPLLAHGQAFVAEATDTMFAAASGAIASMGDILDETDTRRGRAFVESNLGRRRIYRNECAGIYYPFLPADEFFDRRHFPWFTEIEAHTDAIRSELLSLLDDPGDALRPYVRMDSGTPDSIWTPPERLFLDAQAAHTHPAPHRRNQHTCNCPFAADRAARMRLSGGG
;
A
#
# COMPACT_ATOMS: atom_id res chain seq x y z
N MET A 1 -7.22 41.29 -0.36
CA MET A 1 -6.98 40.94 -1.79
C MET A 1 -5.98 41.88 -2.49
N GLU A 2 -6.01 43.19 -2.21
CA GLU A 2 -5.10 44.15 -2.87
C GLU A 2 -3.62 43.91 -2.58
N ALA A 3 -3.25 43.66 -1.31
CA ALA A 3 -1.87 43.38 -0.94
C ALA A 3 -1.29 42.17 -1.67
N ASN A 4 -2.06 41.10 -1.88
CA ASN A 4 -1.62 39.95 -2.66
C ASN A 4 -1.35 40.31 -4.12
N ARG A 5 -2.22 41.10 -4.76
CA ARG A 5 -2.03 41.58 -6.13
C ARG A 5 -0.76 42.44 -6.28
N LEU A 6 -0.51 43.32 -5.31
CA LEU A 6 0.72 44.14 -5.27
C LEU A 6 1.96 43.25 -5.08
N GLY A 7 1.90 42.20 -4.26
CA GLY A 7 3.00 41.25 -4.08
C GLY A 7 3.31 40.49 -5.38
N ILE A 8 2.30 40.05 -6.10
CA ILE A 8 2.48 39.37 -7.41
C ILE A 8 3.09 40.35 -8.42
N ALA A 9 2.58 41.58 -8.49
CA ALA A 9 3.13 42.61 -9.39
C ALA A 9 4.60 42.95 -9.07
N ALA A 10 4.97 43.01 -7.79
CA ALA A 10 6.35 43.24 -7.35
C ALA A 10 7.27 42.08 -7.78
N LEU A 11 6.82 40.79 -7.65
CA LEU A 11 7.61 39.67 -8.19
C LEU A 11 7.80 39.77 -9.71
N GLN A 12 6.78 40.14 -10.44
CA GLN A 12 6.85 40.33 -11.89
C GLN A 12 7.77 41.47 -12.27
N ALA A 13 7.86 42.50 -11.41
CA ALA A 13 8.79 43.62 -11.57
C ALA A 13 10.21 43.33 -11.07
N ASN A 14 10.50 42.05 -10.68
CA ASN A 14 11.78 41.62 -10.10
C ASN A 14 12.17 42.37 -8.82
N ASP A 15 11.16 42.75 -8.02
CA ASP A 15 11.34 43.31 -6.67
C ASP A 15 10.81 42.33 -5.60
N PRO A 16 11.57 41.29 -5.26
CA PRO A 16 11.12 40.28 -4.29
C PRO A 16 11.07 40.84 -2.86
N ALA A 17 11.80 41.89 -2.53
CA ALA A 17 11.72 42.51 -1.21
C ALA A 17 10.38 43.20 -0.99
N ALA A 18 9.94 44.02 -1.97
CA ALA A 18 8.61 44.61 -1.93
C ALA A 18 7.51 43.51 -1.94
N ALA A 19 7.70 42.46 -2.73
CA ALA A 19 6.77 41.33 -2.78
C ALA A 19 6.61 40.69 -1.40
N ALA A 20 7.69 40.36 -0.71
CA ALA A 20 7.67 39.77 0.65
C ALA A 20 6.91 40.68 1.64
N ALA A 21 7.15 41.99 1.60
CA ALA A 21 6.42 42.96 2.44
C ALA A 21 4.91 43.00 2.11
N HIS A 22 4.55 42.93 0.82
CA HIS A 22 3.12 42.90 0.41
C HIS A 22 2.45 41.60 0.80
N PHE A 23 3.09 40.41 0.62
CA PHE A 23 2.54 39.12 1.05
C PHE A 23 2.43 39.03 2.56
N GLY A 24 3.40 39.58 3.32
CA GLY A 24 3.32 39.67 4.78
C GLY A 24 2.07 40.43 5.25
N ARG A 25 1.75 41.58 4.60
CA ARG A 25 0.52 42.33 4.89
C ARG A 25 -0.75 41.55 4.50
N ALA A 26 -0.70 40.83 3.39
CA ALA A 26 -1.83 39.98 2.98
C ALA A 26 -2.08 38.85 3.96
N ILE A 27 -1.04 38.19 4.46
CA ILE A 27 -1.12 37.13 5.49
C ILE A 27 -1.65 37.68 6.81
N ALA A 28 -1.27 38.91 7.21
CA ALA A 28 -1.80 39.54 8.42
C ALA A 28 -3.33 39.74 8.33
N SER A 29 -3.86 39.95 7.11
CA SER A 29 -5.31 40.10 6.86
C SER A 29 -6.04 38.75 6.71
N ASP A 30 -5.34 37.71 6.23
CA ASP A 30 -5.89 36.37 6.04
C ASP A 30 -4.82 35.31 6.39
N PRO A 31 -4.65 35.01 7.68
CA PRO A 31 -3.61 34.10 8.16
C PRO A 31 -3.88 32.61 7.83
N ARG A 32 -5.08 32.27 7.36
CA ARG A 32 -5.44 30.89 6.98
C ARG A 32 -5.35 30.60 5.50
N SER A 33 -4.72 31.47 4.74
CA SER A 33 -4.50 31.26 3.30
C SER A 33 -3.15 30.61 3.02
N GLY A 34 -3.14 29.29 2.72
CA GLY A 34 -1.93 28.56 2.30
C GLY A 34 -1.35 29.16 1.01
N ALA A 35 -2.19 29.65 0.10
CA ALA A 35 -1.74 30.31 -1.13
C ALA A 35 -0.92 31.57 -0.86
N LEU A 36 -1.25 32.37 0.15
CA LEU A 36 -0.47 33.55 0.53
C LEU A 36 0.89 33.15 1.11
N GLN A 37 0.96 32.11 1.94
CA GLN A 37 2.21 31.57 2.47
C GLN A 37 3.09 31.04 1.32
N ARG A 38 2.52 30.33 0.35
CA ARG A 38 3.24 29.87 -0.83
C ARG A 38 3.74 31.03 -1.71
N ASN A 39 2.98 32.10 -1.85
CA ASN A 39 3.42 33.31 -2.55
C ASN A 39 4.58 34.00 -1.79
N LEU A 40 4.52 34.06 -0.47
CA LEU A 40 5.61 34.56 0.36
C LEU A 40 6.88 33.71 0.20
N ALA A 41 6.74 32.36 0.15
CA ALA A 41 7.85 31.46 -0.15
C ALA A 41 8.50 31.77 -1.52
N SER A 42 7.69 32.16 -2.53
CA SER A 42 8.23 32.58 -3.83
C SER A 42 9.10 33.82 -3.73
N ALA A 43 8.71 34.80 -2.90
CA ALA A 43 9.51 36.00 -2.67
C ALA A 43 10.81 35.67 -1.93
N TRP A 44 10.77 34.79 -0.92
CA TRP A 44 11.98 34.35 -0.21
C TRP A 44 12.92 33.56 -1.11
N ARG A 45 12.39 32.71 -1.99
CA ARG A 45 13.17 31.98 -3.02
C ARG A 45 13.93 32.98 -3.91
N ALA A 46 13.26 34.02 -4.37
CA ALA A 46 13.87 35.04 -5.25
C ALA A 46 14.92 35.90 -4.52
N LEU A 47 14.84 36.02 -3.18
CA LEU A 47 15.85 36.69 -2.35
C LEU A 47 17.00 35.76 -1.95
N GLY A 48 16.91 34.44 -2.20
CA GLY A 48 17.90 33.47 -1.74
C GLY A 48 17.80 33.14 -0.25
N GLU A 49 16.70 33.53 0.42
CA GLU A 49 16.44 33.34 1.84
C GLU A 49 15.84 31.94 2.08
N GLU A 50 16.70 30.92 2.03
CA GLU A 50 16.30 29.50 1.99
C GLU A 50 15.49 29.04 3.23
N GLU A 51 15.94 29.43 4.43
CA GLU A 51 15.25 29.08 5.68
C GLU A 51 13.85 29.71 5.73
N ARG A 52 13.73 30.98 5.33
CA ARG A 52 12.44 31.68 5.30
C ARG A 52 11.51 31.10 4.23
N GLU A 53 12.06 30.62 3.11
CA GLU A 53 11.28 29.89 2.11
C GLU A 53 10.70 28.60 2.71
N LEU A 54 11.54 27.79 3.38
CA LEU A 54 11.09 26.55 4.02
C LEU A 54 10.05 26.82 5.12
N ASP A 55 10.22 27.84 5.94
CA ASP A 55 9.26 28.23 6.97
C ASP A 55 7.90 28.62 6.34
N ALA A 56 7.90 29.40 5.27
CA ALA A 56 6.69 29.79 4.58
C ALA A 56 6.00 28.58 3.90
N LEU A 57 6.77 27.65 3.32
CA LEU A 57 6.22 26.40 2.78
C LEU A 57 5.66 25.50 3.87
N ALA A 58 6.33 25.40 5.01
CA ALA A 58 5.83 24.65 6.17
C ALA A 58 4.52 25.25 6.70
N ALA A 59 4.43 26.59 6.77
CA ALA A 59 3.19 27.28 7.14
C ALA A 59 2.06 27.03 6.13
N ALA A 60 2.34 27.01 4.83
CA ALA A 60 1.38 26.65 3.80
C ALA A 60 0.84 25.25 4.00
N LEU A 61 1.73 24.27 4.23
CA LEU A 61 1.38 22.85 4.45
C LEU A 61 0.69 22.60 5.80
N ALA A 62 0.93 23.42 6.81
CA ALA A 62 0.18 23.38 8.07
C ALA A 62 -1.29 23.79 7.89
N ILE A 63 -1.57 24.68 6.93
CA ILE A 63 -2.91 25.12 6.56
C ILE A 63 -3.57 24.09 5.63
N ASP A 64 -2.87 23.67 4.58
CA ASP A 64 -3.35 22.68 3.62
C ASP A 64 -2.26 21.63 3.30
N ARG A 65 -2.39 20.46 3.91
CA ARG A 65 -1.48 19.33 3.67
C ARG A 65 -1.59 18.75 2.26
N ARG A 66 -2.59 19.13 1.49
CA ARG A 66 -2.81 18.69 0.11
C ARG A 66 -2.28 19.67 -0.92
N ASP A 67 -1.58 20.71 -0.52
CA ASP A 67 -0.95 21.67 -1.43
C ASP A 67 0.24 21.00 -2.16
N LEU A 68 -0.04 20.41 -3.32
CA LEU A 68 0.95 19.73 -4.16
C LEU A 68 2.13 20.64 -4.52
N ILE A 69 1.85 21.91 -4.83
CA ILE A 69 2.90 22.86 -5.23
C ILE A 69 3.83 23.18 -4.07
N ALA A 70 3.28 23.32 -2.86
CA ALA A 70 4.09 23.52 -1.67
C ALA A 70 5.02 22.32 -1.40
N TRP A 71 4.52 21.09 -1.57
CA TRP A 71 5.34 19.88 -1.43
C TRP A 71 6.45 19.80 -2.49
N ILE A 72 6.15 20.05 -3.76
CA ILE A 72 7.16 20.08 -4.84
C ILE A 72 8.26 21.09 -4.50
N ARG A 73 7.90 22.32 -4.15
CA ARG A 73 8.87 23.37 -3.82
C ARG A 73 9.71 23.06 -2.60
N LYS A 74 9.10 22.45 -1.59
CA LYS A 74 9.81 21.97 -0.40
C LYS A 74 10.81 20.89 -0.76
N ALA A 75 10.44 19.95 -1.62
CA ALA A 75 11.31 18.89 -2.10
C ALA A 75 12.51 19.44 -2.85
N GLU A 76 12.28 20.33 -3.83
CA GLU A 76 13.35 21.01 -4.58
C GLU A 76 14.33 21.76 -3.66
N ARG A 77 13.81 22.45 -2.62
CA ARG A 77 14.67 23.19 -1.68
C ARG A 77 15.53 22.24 -0.85
N HIS A 78 14.96 21.18 -0.28
CA HIS A 78 15.74 20.18 0.46
C HIS A 78 16.76 19.46 -0.42
N GLU A 79 16.40 19.19 -1.67
CA GLU A 79 17.32 18.57 -2.63
C GLU A 79 18.52 19.50 -2.94
N SER A 80 18.27 20.80 -3.19
CA SER A 80 19.34 21.79 -3.42
C SER A 80 20.30 21.96 -2.23
N ARG A 81 19.83 21.63 -1.02
CA ARG A 81 20.62 21.64 0.22
C ARG A 81 21.27 20.29 0.54
N ALA A 82 21.14 19.30 -0.35
CA ALA A 82 21.59 17.93 -0.17
C ALA A 82 20.98 17.24 1.09
N GLU A 83 19.84 17.70 1.56
CA GLU A 83 19.08 17.14 2.67
C GLU A 83 18.21 15.96 2.19
N ARG A 84 18.89 14.86 1.76
CA ARG A 84 18.25 13.76 1.01
C ARG A 84 17.03 13.16 1.72
N GLY A 85 17.04 13.02 3.05
CA GLY A 85 15.92 12.46 3.81
C GLY A 85 14.66 13.33 3.74
N ALA A 86 14.82 14.64 3.97
CA ALA A 86 13.73 15.60 3.88
C ALA A 86 13.22 15.78 2.44
N ALA A 87 14.13 15.73 1.45
CA ALA A 87 13.77 15.75 0.03
C ALA A 87 12.95 14.50 -0.34
N LEU A 88 13.36 13.31 0.10
CA LEU A 88 12.64 12.05 -0.13
C LEU A 88 11.22 12.09 0.45
N GLU A 89 11.07 12.57 1.69
CA GLU A 89 9.75 12.75 2.30
C GLU A 89 8.86 13.68 1.49
N ALA A 90 9.39 14.84 1.10
CA ALA A 90 8.63 15.86 0.39
C ALA A 90 8.27 15.41 -1.03
N TRP A 91 9.19 14.77 -1.79
CA TRP A 91 8.90 14.19 -3.09
C TRP A 91 7.88 13.06 -3.00
N SER A 92 7.99 12.18 -2.01
CA SER A 92 7.03 11.08 -1.79
C SER A 92 5.62 11.61 -1.54
N ALA A 93 5.49 12.67 -0.72
CA ALA A 93 4.22 13.33 -0.46
C ALA A 93 3.64 13.98 -1.74
N ALA A 94 4.48 14.67 -2.52
CA ALA A 94 4.07 15.28 -3.78
C ALA A 94 3.57 14.22 -4.78
N LEU A 95 4.29 13.11 -4.95
CA LEU A 95 3.91 12.03 -5.86
C LEU A 95 2.62 11.33 -5.42
N ALA A 96 2.42 11.12 -4.12
CA ALA A 96 1.17 10.55 -3.60
C ALA A 96 -0.04 11.44 -3.85
N LEU A 97 0.11 12.76 -3.80
CA LEU A 97 -0.94 13.72 -4.15
C LEU A 97 -1.16 13.76 -5.67
N ALA A 98 -0.09 13.78 -6.46
CA ALA A 98 -0.18 13.79 -7.92
C ALA A 98 -0.89 12.54 -8.47
N ALA A 99 -0.71 11.38 -7.84
CA ALA A 99 -1.40 10.14 -8.22
C ALA A 99 -2.94 10.21 -8.09
N GLN A 100 -3.48 11.22 -7.38
CA GLN A 100 -4.91 11.44 -7.24
C GLN A 100 -5.47 12.43 -8.29
N LEU A 101 -4.61 12.98 -9.14
CA LEU A 101 -5.00 13.92 -10.19
C LEU A 101 -5.25 13.19 -11.51
N ASP A 102 -6.36 13.49 -12.15
CA ASP A 102 -6.71 12.98 -13.49
C ASP A 102 -7.47 14.08 -14.26
N PRO A 103 -6.85 14.70 -15.28
CA PRO A 103 -5.45 14.59 -15.71
C PRO A 103 -4.47 15.38 -14.82
N VAL A 104 -3.20 14.97 -14.85
CA VAL A 104 -2.11 15.76 -14.27
C VAL A 104 -1.83 16.97 -15.18
N PRO A 105 -1.74 18.21 -14.65
CA PRO A 105 -1.41 19.39 -15.45
C PRO A 105 -0.03 19.27 -16.11
N ASP A 106 0.05 19.56 -17.42
CA ASP A 106 1.28 19.46 -18.22
C ASP A 106 2.51 20.13 -17.60
N PRO A 107 2.41 21.34 -16.99
CA PRO A 107 3.59 21.98 -16.38
C PRO A 107 4.18 21.22 -15.19
N LEU A 108 3.42 20.30 -14.57
CA LEU A 108 3.90 19.50 -13.44
C LEU A 108 4.58 18.20 -13.88
N LEU A 109 4.33 17.73 -15.10
CA LEU A 109 4.86 16.45 -15.58
C LEU A 109 6.39 16.33 -15.46
N PRO A 110 7.20 17.31 -15.90
CA PRO A 110 8.66 17.21 -15.77
C PRO A 110 9.13 17.23 -14.31
N LEU A 111 8.48 18.01 -13.46
CA LEU A 111 8.80 18.07 -12.01
C LEU A 111 8.49 16.75 -11.31
N LEU A 112 7.35 16.17 -11.62
CA LEU A 112 6.95 14.88 -11.07
C LEU A 112 7.82 13.74 -11.59
N ALA A 113 8.22 13.76 -12.87
CA ALA A 113 9.16 12.80 -13.43
C ALA A 113 10.53 12.88 -12.74
N HIS A 114 11.03 14.09 -12.46
CA HIS A 114 12.24 14.29 -11.66
C HIS A 114 12.07 13.71 -10.24
N GLY A 115 10.97 14.04 -9.56
CA GLY A 115 10.67 13.51 -8.23
C GLY A 115 10.58 11.98 -8.20
N GLN A 116 9.99 11.36 -9.23
CA GLN A 116 9.96 9.89 -9.37
C GLN A 116 11.36 9.29 -9.48
N ALA A 117 12.22 9.89 -10.30
CA ALA A 117 13.60 9.44 -10.44
C ALA A 117 14.39 9.58 -9.13
N PHE A 118 14.23 10.72 -8.43
CA PHE A 118 14.86 10.95 -7.11
C PHE A 118 14.43 9.91 -6.08
N VAL A 119 13.13 9.66 -5.96
CA VAL A 119 12.58 8.67 -5.00
C VAL A 119 13.06 7.27 -5.35
N ALA A 120 13.08 6.90 -6.63
CA ALA A 120 13.58 5.60 -7.08
C ALA A 120 15.04 5.40 -6.70
N GLU A 121 15.93 6.36 -7.02
CA GLU A 121 17.36 6.30 -6.67
C GLU A 121 17.58 6.22 -5.15
N ALA A 122 16.86 7.04 -4.38
CA ALA A 122 16.97 7.04 -2.92
C ALA A 122 16.54 5.70 -2.31
N THR A 123 15.41 5.15 -2.77
CA THR A 123 14.91 3.85 -2.30
C THR A 123 15.80 2.69 -2.73
N ASP A 124 16.42 2.75 -3.92
CA ASP A 124 17.40 1.77 -4.38
C ASP A 124 18.65 1.76 -3.49
N THR A 125 19.14 2.95 -3.15
CA THR A 125 20.28 3.12 -2.24
C THR A 125 19.97 2.55 -0.85
N MET A 126 18.80 2.87 -0.31
CA MET A 126 18.36 2.36 1.00
C MET A 126 18.20 0.83 0.98
N PHE A 127 17.64 0.29 -0.09
CA PHE A 127 17.49 -1.16 -0.26
C PHE A 127 18.84 -1.87 -0.33
N ALA A 128 19.77 -1.34 -1.11
CA ALA A 128 21.12 -1.90 -1.22
C ALA A 128 21.85 -1.91 0.14
N ALA A 129 21.79 -0.80 0.87
CA ALA A 129 22.37 -0.69 2.21
C ALA A 129 21.75 -1.67 3.20
N ALA A 130 20.42 -1.76 3.25
CA ALA A 130 19.71 -2.67 4.15
C ALA A 130 19.95 -4.15 3.78
N SER A 131 19.97 -4.47 2.49
CA SER A 131 20.27 -5.83 1.99
C SER A 131 21.69 -6.25 2.34
N GLY A 132 22.67 -5.33 2.21
CA GLY A 132 24.06 -5.55 2.62
C GLY A 132 24.16 -5.77 4.13
N ALA A 133 23.45 -5.01 4.93
CA ALA A 133 23.42 -5.20 6.39
C ALA A 133 22.84 -6.58 6.77
N ILE A 134 21.72 -6.99 6.15
CA ILE A 134 21.14 -8.33 6.37
C ILE A 134 22.14 -9.43 5.96
N ALA A 135 22.79 -9.28 4.81
CA ALA A 135 23.77 -10.25 4.35
C ALA A 135 24.98 -10.38 5.30
N SER A 136 25.43 -9.28 5.90
CA SER A 136 26.52 -9.29 6.87
C SER A 136 26.18 -9.99 8.20
N MET A 137 24.88 -10.23 8.46
CA MET A 137 24.38 -10.96 9.63
C MET A 137 24.17 -12.46 9.36
N GLY A 138 24.63 -12.98 8.22
CA GLY A 138 24.38 -14.36 7.78
C GLY A 138 24.81 -15.45 8.76
N ASP A 139 25.79 -15.19 9.63
CA ASP A 139 26.20 -16.11 10.70
C ASP A 139 25.25 -16.11 11.91
N ILE A 140 24.36 -15.10 12.02
CA ILE A 140 23.46 -14.87 13.16
C ILE A 140 22.02 -15.20 12.77
N LEU A 141 21.62 -14.86 11.54
CA LEU A 141 20.27 -15.03 11.04
C LEU A 141 20.11 -16.36 10.31
N ASP A 142 19.06 -17.09 10.64
CA ASP A 142 18.67 -18.25 9.83
C ASP A 142 18.02 -17.79 8.50
N GLU A 143 17.74 -18.76 7.62
CA GLU A 143 17.13 -18.50 6.31
C GLU A 143 15.75 -17.82 6.44
N THR A 144 14.98 -18.19 7.47
CA THR A 144 13.65 -17.63 7.72
C THR A 144 13.73 -16.17 8.17
N ASP A 145 14.67 -15.86 9.08
CA ASP A 145 14.87 -14.51 9.57
C ASP A 145 15.43 -13.61 8.47
N THR A 146 16.35 -14.12 7.65
CA THR A 146 16.86 -13.44 6.46
C THR A 146 15.73 -13.11 5.48
N ARG A 147 14.84 -14.07 5.18
CA ARG A 147 13.67 -13.88 4.33
C ARG A 147 12.72 -12.83 4.90
N ARG A 148 12.42 -12.90 6.20
CA ARG A 148 11.55 -11.93 6.89
C ARG A 148 12.14 -10.53 6.89
N GLY A 149 13.41 -10.39 7.21
CA GLY A 149 14.13 -9.12 7.19
C GLY A 149 14.10 -8.49 5.79
N ARG A 150 14.37 -9.29 4.76
CA ARG A 150 14.30 -8.82 3.37
C ARG A 150 12.89 -8.40 2.97
N ALA A 151 11.87 -9.21 3.27
CA ALA A 151 10.47 -8.87 2.99
C ALA A 151 10.02 -7.59 3.71
N PHE A 152 10.47 -7.39 4.96
CA PHE A 152 10.23 -6.17 5.72
C PHE A 152 10.81 -4.94 5.01
N VAL A 153 12.09 -4.99 4.61
CA VAL A 153 12.74 -3.89 3.90
C VAL A 153 12.05 -3.61 2.57
N GLU A 154 11.79 -4.65 1.76
CA GLU A 154 11.10 -4.52 0.48
C GLU A 154 9.70 -3.88 0.63
N SER A 155 8.95 -4.28 1.65
CA SER A 155 7.61 -3.76 1.91
C SER A 155 7.63 -2.29 2.33
N ASN A 156 8.54 -1.92 3.24
CA ASN A 156 8.66 -0.53 3.71
C ASN A 156 9.14 0.43 2.61
N LEU A 157 9.91 -0.06 1.65
CA LEU A 157 10.35 0.72 0.49
C LEU A 157 9.37 0.65 -0.70
N GLY A 158 8.18 0.06 -0.52
CA GLY A 158 7.16 -0.03 -1.56
C GLY A 158 7.50 -0.99 -2.71
N ARG A 159 8.56 -1.83 -2.57
CA ARG A 159 9.02 -2.78 -3.60
C ARG A 159 8.27 -4.10 -3.58
N ARG A 160 7.60 -4.40 -2.46
CA ARG A 160 6.81 -5.61 -2.25
C ARG A 160 5.49 -5.26 -1.59
N ARG A 161 4.42 -5.79 -2.11
CA ARG A 161 3.13 -5.78 -1.42
C ARG A 161 3.03 -7.06 -0.58
N ILE A 162 2.81 -6.89 0.72
CA ILE A 162 2.47 -7.99 1.60
C ILE A 162 0.95 -8.11 1.65
N TYR A 163 0.46 -9.25 1.19
CA TYR A 163 -0.98 -9.56 1.26
C TYR A 163 -1.29 -10.08 2.65
N ARG A 164 -2.35 -9.53 3.24
CA ARG A 164 -2.91 -10.06 4.49
C ARG A 164 -4.00 -11.05 4.15
N ASN A 165 -4.12 -12.12 4.97
CA ASN A 165 -5.27 -13.00 4.86
C ASN A 165 -6.50 -12.23 5.32
N GLU A 166 -7.41 -11.92 4.38
CA GLU A 166 -8.72 -11.35 4.65
C GLU A 166 -9.71 -12.51 4.70
N CYS A 167 -10.09 -12.96 5.90
CA CYS A 167 -11.13 -13.96 6.06
C CYS A 167 -12.50 -13.32 5.88
N ALA A 168 -13.23 -13.75 4.88
CA ALA A 168 -14.63 -13.36 4.68
C ALA A 168 -15.61 -14.07 5.64
N GLY A 169 -15.12 -14.97 6.48
CA GLY A 169 -15.91 -15.81 7.39
C GLY A 169 -15.32 -15.87 8.80
N ILE A 170 -15.34 -17.06 9.39
CA ILE A 170 -14.84 -17.29 10.75
C ILE A 170 -13.32 -17.31 10.73
N TYR A 171 -12.71 -16.36 11.43
CA TYR A 171 -11.27 -16.31 11.63
C TYR A 171 -10.85 -17.24 12.76
N TYR A 172 -9.91 -18.15 12.50
CA TYR A 172 -9.30 -18.97 13.54
C TYR A 172 -8.04 -18.26 14.07
N PRO A 173 -7.99 -17.90 15.37
CA PRO A 173 -6.88 -17.17 15.95
C PRO A 173 -5.56 -17.94 15.85
N PHE A 174 -4.46 -17.21 15.76
CA PHE A 174 -3.08 -17.72 15.77
C PHE A 174 -2.66 -18.57 14.56
N LEU A 175 -3.45 -18.60 13.48
CA LEU A 175 -2.95 -19.15 12.22
C LEU A 175 -1.88 -18.22 11.63
N PRO A 176 -0.74 -18.76 11.19
CA PRO A 176 0.25 -17.98 10.48
C PRO A 176 -0.35 -17.36 9.21
N ALA A 177 -0.09 -16.07 8.99
CA ALA A 177 -0.52 -15.36 7.79
C ALA A 177 0.59 -15.32 6.72
N ASP A 178 1.38 -16.37 6.63
CA ASP A 178 2.45 -16.48 5.64
C ASP A 178 1.87 -16.70 4.24
N GLU A 179 2.36 -15.94 3.24
CA GLU A 179 1.99 -16.14 1.83
C GLU A 179 2.38 -17.53 1.32
N PHE A 180 3.54 -18.02 1.80
CA PHE A 180 4.05 -19.34 1.54
C PHE A 180 4.58 -19.92 2.84
N PHE A 181 4.04 -21.07 3.22
CA PHE A 181 4.54 -21.79 4.39
C PHE A 181 5.94 -22.34 4.15
N ASP A 182 6.77 -22.32 5.19
CA ASP A 182 8.10 -22.91 5.15
C ASP A 182 8.00 -24.42 4.98
N ARG A 183 8.85 -24.99 4.10
CA ARG A 183 8.89 -26.44 3.82
C ARG A 183 9.15 -27.28 5.06
N ARG A 184 9.84 -26.75 6.07
CA ARG A 184 10.08 -27.46 7.35
C ARG A 184 8.82 -27.85 8.10
N HIS A 185 7.69 -27.18 7.83
CA HIS A 185 6.40 -27.53 8.40
C HIS A 185 5.73 -28.73 7.72
N PHE A 186 6.27 -29.17 6.59
CA PHE A 186 5.73 -30.24 5.74
C PHE A 186 6.82 -31.23 5.36
N PRO A 187 7.32 -32.06 6.31
CA PRO A 187 8.43 -33.00 6.05
C PRO A 187 8.11 -34.02 4.94
N TRP A 188 6.84 -34.25 4.67
CA TRP A 188 6.34 -35.14 3.62
C TRP A 188 6.36 -34.53 2.21
N PHE A 189 6.69 -33.25 2.03
CA PHE A 189 6.74 -32.60 0.71
C PHE A 189 7.68 -33.30 -0.26
N THR A 190 8.87 -33.71 0.21
CA THR A 190 9.84 -34.37 -0.66
C THR A 190 9.29 -35.68 -1.24
N GLU A 191 8.48 -36.41 -0.48
CA GLU A 191 7.84 -37.66 -0.94
C GLU A 191 6.78 -37.35 -2.01
N ILE A 192 5.90 -36.37 -1.79
CA ILE A 192 4.88 -35.99 -2.79
C ILE A 192 5.53 -35.41 -4.04
N GLU A 193 6.56 -34.59 -3.92
CA GLU A 193 7.26 -34.02 -5.07
C GLU A 193 7.92 -35.09 -5.95
N ALA A 194 8.38 -36.20 -5.36
CA ALA A 194 8.90 -37.33 -6.12
C ALA A 194 7.84 -37.98 -7.04
N HIS A 195 6.55 -37.80 -6.74
CA HIS A 195 5.42 -38.30 -7.55
C HIS A 195 4.81 -37.25 -8.49
N THR A 196 5.42 -36.08 -8.64
CA THR A 196 4.88 -34.98 -9.43
C THR A 196 4.51 -35.37 -10.85
N ASP A 197 5.34 -36.15 -11.53
CA ASP A 197 5.09 -36.57 -12.91
C ASP A 197 3.93 -37.57 -13.03
N ALA A 198 3.79 -38.48 -12.05
CA ALA A 198 2.66 -39.39 -11.96
C ALA A 198 1.35 -38.62 -11.73
N ILE A 199 1.35 -37.70 -10.74
CA ILE A 199 0.19 -36.85 -10.42
C ILE A 199 -0.21 -36.01 -11.65
N ARG A 200 0.77 -35.42 -12.34
CA ARG A 200 0.54 -34.63 -13.56
C ARG A 200 -0.09 -35.49 -14.67
N SER A 201 0.42 -36.69 -14.89
CA SER A 201 -0.09 -37.59 -15.90
C SER A 201 -1.53 -38.00 -15.63
N GLU A 202 -1.85 -38.34 -14.38
CA GLU A 202 -3.21 -38.67 -13.95
C GLU A 202 -4.15 -37.48 -14.10
N LEU A 203 -3.71 -36.27 -13.71
CA LEU A 203 -4.50 -35.06 -13.85
C LEU A 203 -4.81 -34.77 -15.34
N LEU A 204 -3.82 -34.85 -16.21
CA LEU A 204 -4.01 -34.63 -17.64
C LEU A 204 -5.00 -35.65 -18.23
N SER A 205 -4.90 -36.92 -17.83
CA SER A 205 -5.85 -37.95 -18.25
C SER A 205 -7.28 -37.66 -17.79
N LEU A 206 -7.44 -37.15 -16.56
CA LEU A 206 -8.75 -36.75 -16.02
C LEU A 206 -9.30 -35.49 -16.73
N LEU A 207 -8.46 -34.59 -17.20
CA LEU A 207 -8.87 -33.40 -17.93
C LEU A 207 -9.28 -33.74 -19.36
N ASP A 208 -8.64 -34.75 -20.00
CA ASP A 208 -8.96 -35.19 -21.34
C ASP A 208 -10.27 -36.00 -21.39
N ASP A 209 -10.54 -36.81 -20.35
CA ASP A 209 -11.81 -37.58 -20.24
C ASP A 209 -12.32 -37.49 -18.78
N PRO A 210 -12.97 -36.39 -18.44
CA PRO A 210 -13.39 -36.13 -17.04
C PRO A 210 -14.51 -37.06 -16.56
N GLY A 211 -15.36 -37.59 -17.44
CA GLY A 211 -16.48 -38.40 -17.03
C GLY A 211 -17.28 -37.77 -15.87
N ASP A 212 -17.62 -38.58 -14.87
CA ASP A 212 -18.25 -38.14 -13.63
C ASP A 212 -17.22 -37.78 -12.49
N ALA A 213 -15.92 -37.90 -12.79
CA ALA A 213 -14.88 -37.68 -11.78
C ALA A 213 -14.66 -36.18 -11.45
N LEU A 214 -14.99 -35.29 -12.38
CA LEU A 214 -14.86 -33.87 -12.18
C LEU A 214 -16.22 -33.21 -11.98
N ARG A 215 -16.38 -32.55 -10.83
CA ARG A 215 -17.60 -31.80 -10.50
C ARG A 215 -17.22 -30.39 -10.07
N PRO A 216 -18.05 -29.37 -10.39
CA PRO A 216 -17.83 -28.04 -9.86
C PRO A 216 -17.86 -28.07 -8.32
N TYR A 217 -16.80 -27.57 -7.70
CA TYR A 217 -16.70 -27.44 -6.24
C TYR A 217 -17.77 -26.50 -5.67
N VAL A 218 -18.04 -25.40 -6.39
CA VAL A 218 -19.07 -24.44 -6.03
C VAL A 218 -20.17 -24.48 -7.08
N ARG A 219 -21.41 -24.74 -6.66
CA ARG A 219 -22.60 -24.54 -7.47
C ARG A 219 -23.31 -23.31 -6.97
N MET A 220 -23.47 -22.33 -7.83
CA MET A 220 -24.27 -21.16 -7.54
C MET A 220 -25.73 -21.44 -7.90
N ASP A 221 -26.64 -21.07 -7.02
CA ASP A 221 -28.07 -21.17 -7.29
C ASP A 221 -28.44 -20.23 -8.46
N SER A 222 -29.41 -20.63 -9.27
CA SER A 222 -29.90 -19.79 -10.38
C SER A 222 -30.48 -18.48 -9.80
N GLY A 223 -29.98 -17.35 -10.28
CA GLY A 223 -30.38 -16.04 -9.77
C GLY A 223 -29.43 -15.43 -8.74
N THR A 224 -28.36 -16.13 -8.35
CA THR A 224 -27.29 -15.53 -7.57
C THR A 224 -26.60 -14.43 -8.40
N PRO A 225 -26.42 -13.21 -7.86
CA PRO A 225 -25.70 -12.15 -8.58
C PRO A 225 -24.29 -12.58 -8.98
N ASP A 226 -23.84 -12.14 -10.15
CA ASP A 226 -22.45 -12.34 -10.56
C ASP A 226 -21.48 -11.81 -9.51
N SER A 227 -20.57 -12.66 -9.08
CA SER A 227 -19.50 -12.30 -8.14
C SER A 227 -18.14 -12.60 -8.80
N ILE A 228 -17.07 -12.11 -8.17
CA ILE A 228 -15.70 -12.42 -8.61
C ILE A 228 -15.41 -13.94 -8.61
N TRP A 229 -16.27 -14.73 -7.97
CA TRP A 229 -16.21 -16.20 -7.88
C TRP A 229 -17.09 -16.91 -8.91
N THR A 230 -17.80 -16.17 -9.75
CA THR A 230 -18.61 -16.69 -10.85
C THR A 230 -18.06 -16.31 -12.23
N PRO A 231 -16.83 -16.67 -12.60
CA PRO A 231 -16.44 -16.61 -14.01
C PRO A 231 -17.13 -17.77 -14.73
N PRO A 232 -17.73 -17.53 -15.90
CA PRO A 232 -18.57 -18.50 -16.61
C PRO A 232 -17.88 -19.79 -17.01
N GLU A 233 -16.59 -19.98 -16.82
CA GLU A 233 -15.85 -21.14 -17.34
C GLU A 233 -14.67 -21.63 -16.48
N ARG A 234 -14.59 -21.27 -15.19
CA ARG A 234 -13.53 -21.83 -14.33
C ARG A 234 -14.08 -23.01 -13.52
N LEU A 235 -13.77 -24.20 -13.99
CA LEU A 235 -13.89 -25.44 -13.24
C LEU A 235 -12.94 -25.39 -12.04
N PHE A 236 -13.46 -25.19 -10.83
CA PHE A 236 -12.76 -25.60 -9.63
C PHE A 236 -12.95 -27.12 -9.55
N LEU A 237 -11.89 -27.86 -9.79
CA LEU A 237 -11.90 -29.31 -9.85
C LEU A 237 -11.89 -29.86 -8.42
N ASP A 238 -12.98 -30.49 -8.02
CA ASP A 238 -13.00 -31.37 -6.87
C ASP A 238 -12.59 -32.77 -7.37
N ALA A 239 -11.30 -33.06 -7.34
CA ALA A 239 -10.78 -34.38 -7.66
C ALA A 239 -11.09 -35.29 -6.47
N GLN A 240 -12.28 -35.85 -6.43
CA GLN A 240 -12.53 -37.02 -5.59
C GLN A 240 -11.77 -38.20 -6.20
N ALA A 241 -10.54 -38.42 -5.65
CA ALA A 241 -9.84 -39.66 -5.93
C ALA A 241 -10.79 -40.81 -5.72
N ALA A 242 -10.97 -41.60 -6.78
CA ALA A 242 -11.76 -42.82 -6.75
C ALA A 242 -11.10 -43.86 -5.83
N HIS A 243 -11.19 -43.65 -4.52
CA HIS A 243 -11.03 -44.70 -3.55
C HIS A 243 -12.41 -45.31 -3.35
N THR A 244 -12.62 -46.44 -4.01
CA THR A 244 -13.72 -47.37 -3.74
C THR A 244 -13.70 -47.77 -2.27
N HIS A 245 -14.33 -47.00 -1.42
CA HIS A 245 -14.84 -47.46 -0.14
C HIS A 245 -16.35 -47.53 -0.24
N PRO A 246 -16.95 -48.68 0.19
CA PRO A 246 -18.38 -48.83 0.15
C PRO A 246 -19.06 -47.80 1.06
N ALA A 247 -20.11 -47.18 0.53
CA ALA A 247 -20.86 -46.13 1.17
C ALA A 247 -21.29 -46.48 2.61
N PRO A 248 -21.00 -45.64 3.60
CA PRO A 248 -21.77 -45.66 4.80
C PRO A 248 -23.06 -44.87 4.63
N HIS A 249 -24.09 -45.42 5.14
CA HIS A 249 -25.49 -45.00 5.19
C HIS A 249 -25.68 -43.49 5.41
N ARG A 250 -26.66 -42.94 4.66
CA ARG A 250 -27.36 -41.70 5.03
C ARG A 250 -27.63 -41.63 6.53
N ARG A 251 -27.11 -40.62 7.19
CA ARG A 251 -27.79 -39.90 8.26
C ARG A 251 -27.04 -38.62 8.65
N ASN A 252 -27.88 -37.63 8.81
CA ASN A 252 -27.77 -36.44 9.63
C ASN A 252 -27.03 -35.22 9.06
N GLN A 253 -27.90 -34.31 8.66
CA GLN A 253 -27.67 -32.87 8.81
C GLN A 253 -27.18 -32.61 10.24
N HIS A 254 -25.89 -32.46 10.44
CA HIS A 254 -25.35 -31.86 11.65
C HIS A 254 -25.29 -30.36 11.44
N THR A 255 -26.33 -29.66 11.90
CA THR A 255 -26.17 -28.28 12.35
C THR A 255 -25.03 -28.27 13.35
N CYS A 256 -23.95 -27.61 13.03
CA CYS A 256 -22.84 -27.36 13.93
C CYS A 256 -23.35 -26.45 15.05
N ASN A 257 -23.78 -27.07 16.15
CA ASN A 257 -24.13 -26.38 17.39
C ASN A 257 -22.82 -26.01 18.09
N CYS A 258 -22.27 -24.86 17.73
CA CYS A 258 -21.06 -24.33 18.34
C CYS A 258 -21.45 -23.73 19.71
N PRO A 259 -20.99 -24.26 20.85
CA PRO A 259 -21.43 -23.80 22.18
C PRO A 259 -20.98 -22.36 22.51
N PHE A 260 -20.17 -21.71 21.67
CA PHE A 260 -19.72 -20.35 21.87
C PHE A 260 -20.71 -19.24 21.43
N ALA A 261 -21.80 -19.58 20.72
CA ALA A 261 -22.78 -18.58 20.28
C ALA A 261 -23.80 -18.21 21.40
N ALA A 262 -23.94 -19.04 22.40
CA ALA A 262 -24.93 -18.83 23.47
C ALA A 262 -24.47 -17.82 24.54
N ASP A 263 -23.15 -17.64 24.74
CA ASP A 263 -22.63 -16.79 25.84
C ASP A 263 -22.55 -15.30 25.46
N ARG A 264 -22.62 -14.97 24.18
CA ARG A 264 -22.61 -13.57 23.71
C ARG A 264 -23.98 -12.90 23.78
N ALA A 265 -25.06 -13.70 23.67
CA ALA A 265 -26.43 -13.21 23.80
C ALA A 265 -26.84 -12.98 25.26
N ALA A 266 -26.21 -13.68 26.22
CA ALA A 266 -26.48 -13.50 27.64
C ALA A 266 -25.80 -12.28 28.24
N ARG A 267 -24.64 -11.84 27.72
CA ARG A 267 -23.92 -10.66 28.20
C ARG A 267 -24.46 -9.32 27.67
N MET A 268 -25.24 -9.33 26.59
CA MET A 268 -25.87 -8.12 26.06
C MET A 268 -27.21 -7.75 26.74
N ARG A 269 -27.74 -8.59 27.60
CA ARG A 269 -29.00 -8.33 28.31
C ARG A 269 -28.86 -7.81 29.76
N LEU A 270 -27.62 -7.68 30.25
CA LEU A 270 -27.35 -7.24 31.64
C LEU A 270 -26.78 -5.81 31.74
N SER A 271 -26.65 -5.07 30.63
CA SER A 271 -26.16 -3.68 30.64
C SER A 271 -27.22 -2.64 30.22
N GLY A 272 -28.49 -2.99 30.27
CA GLY A 272 -29.58 -2.05 29.96
C GLY A 272 -30.63 -2.04 31.07
N GLY A 273 -30.27 -1.46 32.22
CA GLY A 273 -31.21 -1.29 33.32
C GLY A 273 -30.53 -0.68 34.54
N GLY A 274 -30.53 0.63 34.58
CA GLY A 274 -30.07 1.42 35.72
C GLY A 274 -29.91 2.88 35.32
#